data_1f1335d9930bb583d037b37b55937a1a
#
_entry.id   1f1335d9930bb583d037b37b55937a1a
#
_cell.length_a   1.000
_cell.length_b   1.000
_cell.length_c   1.000
_cell.angle_alpha   90.00
_cell.angle_beta   90.00
_cell.angle_gamma   90.00
#
_symmetry.space_group_name_H-M   'P 1'
#
loop_
_entity.id
_entity.type
_entity.pdbx_description
1 polymer ?
#
loop_
_entity_poly.entity_id
_entity_poly.type
_entity_poly.pdbx_seq_one_letter_code
_entity_poly.pdbx_strand_id
1 'polypeptide(L)'
;MMDLYSNEEGSGLASVYQRDLSHHNIDFSKRETIEVTTIDLFCEQNRIDHIDFLKLDVEGHELAVLKGAHKMLSAGRIQIIQFEFGGCNIDSRTFFRDYYNFFRKDFQLYRVLSNGLLPIEDYSEKLEVFQSANYLAVRKD
;
A
#
# COMPACT_ATOMS: atom_id res chain seq x y z
N MET A 1 -7.28 3.66 -16.97
CA MET A 1 -8.30 2.60 -16.77
C MET A 1 -7.61 1.33 -16.33
N MET A 2 -8.16 0.63 -15.33
CA MET A 2 -7.68 -0.67 -14.84
C MET A 2 -8.89 -1.57 -14.57
N ASP A 3 -8.67 -2.88 -14.55
CA ASP A 3 -9.69 -3.82 -14.10
C ASP A 3 -9.62 -3.99 -12.59
N LEU A 4 -10.76 -3.97 -11.93
CA LEU A 4 -10.93 -4.26 -10.52
C LEU A 4 -11.63 -5.63 -10.40
N TYR A 5 -11.03 -6.53 -9.67
CA TYR A 5 -11.56 -7.87 -9.40
C TYR A 5 -12.15 -7.92 -8.00
N SER A 6 -13.23 -8.71 -7.81
CA SER A 6 -13.87 -8.88 -6.51
C SER A 6 -14.64 -10.20 -6.44
N ASN A 7 -15.07 -10.58 -5.24
CA ASN A 7 -15.99 -11.70 -5.02
C ASN A 7 -17.45 -11.25 -5.05
N GLU A 8 -17.73 -10.00 -4.67
CA GLU A 8 -19.08 -9.43 -4.58
C GLU A 8 -19.04 -7.92 -4.73
N GLU A 9 -20.19 -7.30 -4.96
CA GLU A 9 -20.31 -5.85 -5.01
C GLU A 9 -20.03 -5.23 -3.64
N GLY A 10 -19.20 -4.18 -3.60
CA GLY A 10 -18.77 -3.52 -2.35
C GLY A 10 -17.79 -4.33 -1.50
N SER A 11 -17.15 -5.35 -2.08
CA SER A 11 -16.17 -6.19 -1.39
C SER A 11 -14.99 -5.39 -0.85
N GLY A 12 -14.68 -5.55 0.43
CA GLY A 12 -13.45 -5.04 1.04
C GLY A 12 -12.16 -5.74 0.57
N LEU A 13 -12.30 -6.84 -0.21
CA LEU A 13 -11.18 -7.59 -0.78
C LEU A 13 -10.86 -7.17 -2.22
N ALA A 14 -11.63 -6.20 -2.79
CA ALA A 14 -11.48 -5.81 -4.18
C ALA A 14 -10.06 -5.35 -4.51
N SER A 15 -9.48 -5.88 -5.58
CA SER A 15 -8.09 -5.64 -5.97
C SER A 15 -7.96 -5.47 -7.48
N VAL A 16 -6.98 -4.71 -7.92
CA VAL A 16 -6.59 -4.63 -9.33
C VAL A 16 -5.80 -5.87 -9.80
N TYR A 17 -5.52 -6.78 -8.89
CA TYR A 17 -4.94 -8.08 -9.17
C TYR A 17 -6.01 -9.16 -9.10
N GLN A 18 -6.03 -10.07 -10.07
CA GLN A 18 -6.87 -11.25 -10.00
C GLN A 18 -6.27 -12.24 -8.99
N ARG A 19 -6.77 -12.19 -7.76
CA ARG A 19 -6.27 -12.99 -6.64
C ARG A 19 -6.79 -14.42 -6.72
N ASP A 20 -5.94 -15.40 -6.34
CA ASP A 20 -6.38 -16.77 -6.09
C ASP A 20 -6.70 -16.94 -4.61
N LEU A 21 -7.99 -16.88 -4.28
CA LEU A 21 -8.53 -17.06 -2.93
C LEU A 21 -9.26 -18.39 -2.75
N SER A 22 -9.03 -19.36 -3.64
CA SER A 22 -9.68 -20.68 -3.62
C SER A 22 -9.43 -21.44 -2.31
N HIS A 23 -8.27 -21.26 -1.68
CA HIS A 23 -7.94 -21.83 -0.38
C HIS A 23 -8.76 -21.27 0.80
N HIS A 24 -9.48 -20.16 0.58
CA HIS A 24 -10.47 -19.60 1.51
C HIS A 24 -11.90 -19.88 1.05
N ASN A 25 -12.12 -20.68 -0.03
CA ASN A 25 -13.41 -20.91 -0.66
C ASN A 25 -14.08 -19.61 -1.16
N ILE A 26 -13.29 -18.64 -1.58
CA ILE A 26 -13.77 -17.38 -2.14
C ILE A 26 -13.58 -17.41 -3.66
N ASP A 27 -14.69 -17.24 -4.40
CA ASP A 27 -14.67 -17.03 -5.84
C ASP A 27 -14.40 -15.54 -6.14
N PHE A 28 -13.25 -15.25 -6.74
CA PHE A 28 -12.79 -13.90 -7.04
C PHE A 28 -12.91 -13.61 -8.55
N SER A 29 -14.10 -13.87 -9.11
CA SER A 29 -14.35 -13.88 -10.56
C SER A 29 -15.04 -12.63 -11.09
N LYS A 30 -15.63 -11.79 -10.24
CA LYS A 30 -16.25 -10.54 -10.69
C LYS A 30 -15.18 -9.55 -11.15
N ARG A 31 -15.51 -8.82 -12.20
CA ARG A 31 -14.59 -7.85 -12.82
C ARG A 31 -15.36 -6.63 -13.28
N GLU A 32 -14.82 -5.46 -13.00
CA GLU A 32 -15.28 -4.17 -13.52
C GLU A 32 -14.08 -3.32 -13.98
N THR A 33 -14.31 -2.44 -14.94
CA THR A 33 -13.28 -1.48 -15.37
C THR A 33 -13.47 -0.16 -14.64
N ILE A 34 -12.41 0.31 -13.98
CA ILE A 34 -12.41 1.55 -13.20
C ILE A 34 -11.46 2.59 -13.79
N GLU A 35 -11.77 3.86 -13.57
CA GLU A 35 -10.82 4.94 -13.80
C GLU A 35 -9.86 5.04 -12.63
N VAL A 36 -8.58 5.25 -12.93
CA VAL A 36 -7.54 5.43 -11.92
C VAL A 36 -6.78 6.72 -12.16
N THR A 37 -6.31 7.33 -11.08
CA THR A 37 -5.44 8.50 -11.09
C THR A 37 -4.24 8.28 -10.18
N THR A 38 -3.27 9.16 -10.24
CA THR A 38 -2.14 9.14 -9.29
C THR A 38 -2.38 10.14 -8.16
N ILE A 39 -1.73 9.93 -7.00
CA ILE A 39 -1.78 10.88 -5.88
C ILE A 39 -1.27 12.26 -6.34
N ASP A 40 -0.18 12.29 -7.11
CA ASP A 40 0.38 13.55 -7.62
C ASP A 40 -0.63 14.33 -8.46
N LEU A 41 -1.29 13.66 -9.40
CA LEU A 41 -2.29 14.30 -10.28
C LEU A 41 -3.54 14.72 -9.49
N PHE A 42 -4.01 13.89 -8.58
CA PHE A 42 -5.15 14.21 -7.71
C PHE A 42 -4.86 15.44 -6.84
N CYS A 43 -3.68 15.51 -6.22
CA CYS A 43 -3.26 16.65 -5.41
C CYS A 43 -3.15 17.92 -6.24
N GLU A 44 -2.58 17.85 -7.45
CA GLU A 44 -2.47 18.98 -8.36
C GLU A 44 -3.83 19.52 -8.76
N GLN A 45 -4.75 18.64 -9.17
CA GLN A 45 -6.11 19.04 -9.60
C GLN A 45 -6.95 19.63 -8.45
N ASN A 46 -6.73 19.16 -7.22
CA ASN A 46 -7.49 19.60 -6.05
C ASN A 46 -6.74 20.64 -5.19
N ARG A 47 -5.57 21.11 -5.62
CA ARG A 47 -4.73 22.11 -4.92
C ARG A 47 -4.38 21.66 -3.50
N ILE A 48 -4.04 20.39 -3.34
CA ILE A 48 -3.57 19.82 -2.07
C ILE A 48 -2.05 19.92 -2.04
N ASP A 49 -1.54 20.79 -1.18
CA ASP A 49 -0.11 21.05 -1.07
C ASP A 49 0.60 20.17 -0.04
N HIS A 50 -0.13 19.57 0.87
CA HIS A 50 0.42 18.78 1.97
C HIS A 50 -0.54 17.64 2.38
N ILE A 51 0.03 16.51 2.80
CA ILE A 51 -0.69 15.36 3.36
C ILE A 51 -0.02 15.00 4.69
N ASP A 52 -0.73 15.20 5.80
CA ASP A 52 -0.24 14.84 7.13
C ASP A 52 -0.21 13.32 7.32
N PHE A 53 -1.26 12.66 6.86
CA PHE A 53 -1.42 11.22 6.99
C PHE A 53 -2.06 10.62 5.73
N LEU A 54 -1.37 9.69 5.10
CA LEU A 54 -1.83 8.93 3.95
C LEU A 54 -2.05 7.47 4.34
N LYS A 55 -3.32 7.01 4.36
CA LYS A 55 -3.62 5.58 4.52
C LYS A 55 -3.76 4.92 3.15
N LEU A 56 -3.04 3.84 2.94
CA LEU A 56 -3.13 2.97 1.77
C LEU A 56 -3.72 1.62 2.19
N ASP A 57 -4.81 1.25 1.54
CA ASP A 57 -5.56 0.01 1.76
C ASP A 57 -6.15 -0.39 0.40
N VAL A 58 -5.27 -0.84 -0.49
CA VAL A 58 -5.55 -1.06 -1.93
C VAL A 58 -5.22 -2.48 -2.38
N GLU A 59 -5.24 -3.39 -1.41
CA GLU A 59 -5.18 -4.84 -1.61
C GLU A 59 -4.06 -5.28 -2.57
N GLY A 60 -2.83 -4.85 -2.24
CA GLY A 60 -1.59 -5.22 -2.94
C GLY A 60 -1.07 -4.18 -3.94
N HIS A 61 -1.79 -3.07 -4.18
CA HIS A 61 -1.37 -2.03 -5.12
C HIS A 61 -0.63 -0.85 -4.45
N GLU A 62 -0.33 -0.93 -3.16
CA GLU A 62 0.25 0.15 -2.34
C GLU A 62 1.55 0.68 -2.93
N LEU A 63 2.46 -0.21 -3.35
CA LEU A 63 3.75 0.21 -3.92
C LEU A 63 3.58 0.98 -5.24
N ALA A 64 2.59 0.63 -6.05
CA ALA A 64 2.27 1.36 -7.28
C ALA A 64 1.67 2.73 -6.97
N VAL A 65 0.77 2.81 -5.97
CA VAL A 65 0.21 4.08 -5.48
C VAL A 65 1.32 5.01 -4.97
N LEU A 66 2.27 4.48 -4.19
CA LEU A 66 3.44 5.23 -3.71
C LEU A 66 4.31 5.77 -4.85
N LYS A 67 4.51 4.99 -5.91
CA LYS A 67 5.21 5.47 -7.12
C LYS A 67 4.44 6.60 -7.82
N GLY A 68 3.11 6.58 -7.75
CA GLY A 68 2.23 7.63 -8.25
C GLY A 68 2.17 8.89 -7.37
N ALA A 69 2.86 8.90 -6.22
CA ALA A 69 3.02 10.03 -5.31
C ALA A 69 4.43 10.65 -5.35
N HIS A 70 5.20 10.36 -6.39
CA HIS A 70 6.63 10.69 -6.45
C HIS A 70 6.93 12.17 -6.23
N LYS A 71 6.16 13.08 -6.83
CA LYS A 71 6.37 14.55 -6.68
C LYS A 71 6.11 14.99 -5.24
N MET A 72 4.99 14.56 -4.66
CA MET A 72 4.61 14.87 -3.28
C MET A 72 5.63 14.33 -2.28
N LEU A 73 6.10 13.10 -2.49
CA LEU A 73 7.11 12.44 -1.65
C LEU A 73 8.47 13.15 -1.75
N SER A 74 8.95 13.43 -2.97
CA SER A 74 10.24 14.08 -3.20
C SER A 74 10.27 15.51 -2.65
N ALA A 75 9.12 16.20 -2.68
CA ALA A 75 8.98 17.55 -2.14
C ALA A 75 8.81 17.58 -0.60
N GLY A 76 8.81 16.41 0.08
CA GLY A 76 8.63 16.35 1.52
C GLY A 76 7.21 16.67 2.00
N ARG A 77 6.22 16.55 1.13
CA ARG A 77 4.84 16.99 1.38
C ARG A 77 3.92 15.89 1.94
N ILE A 78 4.45 14.69 2.20
CA ILE A 78 3.74 13.60 2.88
C ILE A 78 4.52 13.22 4.13
N GLN A 79 3.88 13.32 5.31
CA GLN A 79 4.55 13.15 6.60
C GLN A 79 4.48 11.72 7.11
N ILE A 80 3.28 11.13 7.10
CA ILE A 80 3.06 9.78 7.64
C ILE A 80 2.29 8.98 6.59
N ILE A 81 2.73 7.77 6.36
CA ILE A 81 2.08 6.83 5.44
C ILE A 81 1.80 5.54 6.21
N GLN A 82 0.52 5.13 6.23
CA GLN A 82 0.13 3.81 6.68
C GLN A 82 -0.14 2.93 5.45
N PHE A 83 0.41 1.73 5.44
CA PHE A 83 0.17 0.75 4.38
C PHE A 83 0.02 -0.65 4.96
N GLU A 84 -0.69 -1.52 4.24
CA GLU A 84 -0.80 -2.93 4.55
C GLU A 84 0.26 -3.73 3.78
N PHE A 85 0.80 -4.77 4.43
CA PHE A 85 1.58 -5.81 3.77
C PHE A 85 1.08 -7.17 4.24
N GLY A 86 0.79 -8.06 3.29
CA GLY A 86 0.22 -9.36 3.63
C GLY A 86 -0.06 -10.25 2.41
N GLY A 87 -1.12 -11.06 2.49
CA GLY A 87 -1.48 -12.05 1.47
C GLY A 87 -1.70 -11.48 0.07
N CYS A 88 -2.25 -10.27 -0.04
CA CYS A 88 -2.42 -9.57 -1.33
C CYS A 88 -1.11 -9.31 -2.08
N ASN A 89 0.01 -9.22 -1.35
CA ASN A 89 1.32 -8.99 -1.93
C ASN A 89 1.89 -10.23 -2.64
N ILE A 90 1.35 -11.42 -2.39
CA ILE A 90 1.67 -12.64 -3.15
C ILE A 90 1.19 -12.48 -4.60
N ASP A 91 -0.04 -12.01 -4.79
CA ASP A 91 -0.64 -11.83 -6.11
C ASP A 91 -0.02 -10.65 -6.87
N SER A 92 0.28 -9.55 -6.20
CA SER A 92 0.96 -8.40 -6.79
C SER A 92 2.46 -8.60 -7.02
N ARG A 93 3.04 -9.70 -6.51
CA ARG A 93 4.48 -10.00 -6.59
C ARG A 93 5.36 -8.90 -5.96
N THR A 94 4.87 -8.28 -4.89
CA THR A 94 5.62 -7.30 -4.11
C THR A 94 6.09 -7.91 -2.80
N PHE A 95 7.31 -7.58 -2.40
CA PHE A 95 7.95 -8.06 -1.19
C PHE A 95 8.09 -6.93 -0.19
N PHE A 96 8.21 -7.25 1.10
CA PHE A 96 8.46 -6.22 2.12
C PHE A 96 9.77 -5.46 1.83
N ARG A 97 10.77 -6.14 1.26
CA ARG A 97 12.02 -5.53 0.81
C ARG A 97 11.82 -4.39 -0.18
N ASP A 98 10.79 -4.45 -1.03
CA ASP A 98 10.50 -3.38 -2.00
C ASP A 98 10.03 -2.12 -1.27
N TYR A 99 9.16 -2.27 -0.27
CA TYR A 99 8.75 -1.16 0.61
C TYR A 99 9.90 -0.63 1.45
N TYR A 100 10.72 -1.51 2.04
CA TYR A 100 11.88 -1.10 2.82
C TYR A 100 12.84 -0.27 1.97
N ASN A 101 13.19 -0.73 0.76
CA ASN A 101 14.06 0.00 -0.16
C ASN A 101 13.46 1.33 -0.62
N PHE A 102 12.13 1.39 -0.80
CA PHE A 102 11.43 2.60 -1.17
C PHE A 102 11.50 3.66 -0.07
N PHE A 103 11.32 3.27 1.18
CA PHE A 103 11.20 4.19 2.31
C PHE A 103 12.50 4.50 3.04
N ARG A 104 13.46 3.58 3.10
CA ARG A 104 14.63 3.64 4.00
C ARG A 104 15.44 4.92 3.99
N LYS A 105 15.42 5.67 2.89
CA LYS A 105 16.20 6.92 2.76
C LYS A 105 15.53 8.06 3.53
N ASP A 106 14.25 8.25 3.32
CA ASP A 106 13.53 9.45 3.73
C ASP A 106 12.53 9.20 4.87
N PHE A 107 12.27 7.93 5.22
CA PHE A 107 11.30 7.53 6.24
C PHE A 107 11.88 6.49 7.20
N GLN A 108 11.41 6.54 8.46
CA GLN A 108 11.55 5.47 9.43
C GLN A 108 10.32 4.57 9.37
N LEU A 109 10.56 3.26 9.25
CA LEU A 109 9.49 2.25 9.21
C LEU A 109 9.17 1.71 10.60
N TYR A 110 7.90 1.42 10.82
CA TYR A 110 7.37 0.77 12.02
C TYR A 110 6.33 -0.27 11.65
N ARG A 111 6.31 -1.39 12.41
CA ARG A 111 5.15 -2.29 12.42
C ARG A 111 4.15 -1.80 13.46
N VAL A 112 2.87 -1.74 13.08
CA VAL A 112 1.79 -1.37 14.01
C VAL A 112 1.41 -2.60 14.83
N LEU A 113 1.45 -2.47 16.14
CA LEU A 113 1.05 -3.50 17.11
C LEU A 113 -0.15 -3.00 17.92
N SER A 114 -0.85 -3.91 18.61
CA SER A 114 -2.00 -3.55 19.47
C SER A 114 -1.65 -2.61 20.62
N ASN A 115 -0.38 -2.58 21.04
CA ASN A 115 0.11 -1.80 22.18
C ASN A 115 1.18 -0.77 21.80
N GLY A 116 1.37 -0.47 20.51
CA GLY A 116 2.32 0.55 20.07
C GLY A 116 2.96 0.28 18.72
N LEU A 117 4.13 0.86 18.49
CA LEU A 117 4.89 0.77 17.26
C LEU A 117 6.22 0.06 17.51
N LEU A 118 6.53 -0.92 16.65
CA LEU A 118 7.81 -1.62 16.66
C LEU A 118 8.67 -1.05 15.52
N PRO A 119 9.80 -0.37 15.81
CA PRO A 119 10.67 0.17 14.77
C PRO A 119 11.32 -0.95 13.95
N ILE A 120 11.49 -0.70 12.66
CA ILE A 120 12.20 -1.55 11.72
C ILE A 120 13.45 -0.79 11.30
N GLU A 121 14.58 -1.14 11.93
CA GLU A 121 15.87 -0.49 11.67
C GLU A 121 16.49 -1.01 10.38
N ASP A 122 16.55 -2.34 10.25
CA ASP A 122 17.16 -3.01 9.12
C ASP A 122 16.23 -4.04 8.50
N TYR A 123 16.38 -4.26 7.20
CA TYR A 123 15.71 -5.33 6.50
C TYR A 123 16.29 -6.69 6.87
N SER A 124 15.43 -7.67 7.04
CA SER A 124 15.78 -9.10 7.02
C SER A 124 14.64 -9.89 6.37
N GLU A 125 14.95 -11.09 5.87
CA GLU A 125 13.98 -12.01 5.27
C GLU A 125 12.85 -12.42 6.24
N LYS A 126 13.04 -12.24 7.54
CA LYS A 126 12.03 -12.46 8.58
C LYS A 126 10.85 -11.47 8.49
N LEU A 127 11.02 -10.37 7.76
CA LEU A 127 9.97 -9.40 7.50
C LEU A 127 9.04 -9.82 6.34
N GLU A 128 9.44 -10.80 5.54
CA GLU A 128 8.63 -11.36 4.44
C GLU A 128 7.52 -12.28 4.96
N VAL A 129 6.65 -11.73 5.82
CA VAL A 129 5.52 -12.45 6.41
C VAL A 129 4.24 -12.01 5.72
N PHE A 130 3.73 -12.86 4.83
CA PHE A 130 2.50 -12.60 4.06
C PHE A 130 1.21 -12.82 4.87
N GLN A 131 1.24 -12.46 6.13
CA GLN A 131 0.08 -12.34 7.00
C GLN A 131 -0.22 -10.85 7.18
N SER A 132 -1.43 -10.43 6.84
CA SER A 132 -1.84 -9.03 6.84
C SER A 132 -1.46 -8.30 8.13
N ALA A 133 -0.70 -7.26 7.98
CA ALA A 133 -0.29 -6.37 9.07
C ALA A 133 -0.15 -4.94 8.54
N ASN A 134 -0.41 -3.98 9.41
CA ASN A 134 -0.25 -2.57 9.11
C ASN A 134 1.15 -2.09 9.49
N TYR A 135 1.69 -1.22 8.66
CA TYR A 135 2.97 -0.57 8.85
C TYR A 135 2.83 0.94 8.72
N LEU A 136 3.71 1.67 9.39
CA LEU A 136 3.85 3.11 9.25
C LEU A 136 5.23 3.45 8.69
N ALA A 137 5.25 4.39 7.76
CA ALA A 137 6.43 5.12 7.36
C ALA A 137 6.29 6.56 7.84
N VAL A 138 7.18 6.99 8.73
CA VAL A 138 7.20 8.34 9.30
C VAL A 138 8.40 9.07 8.70
N ARG A 139 8.16 10.25 8.13
CA ARG A 139 9.24 11.04 7.53
C ARG A 139 10.30 11.40 8.56
N LYS A 140 11.56 11.24 8.17
CA LYS A 140 12.71 11.70 8.96
C LYS A 140 12.83 13.22 8.85
N ASP A 141 13.31 13.86 9.90
CA ASP A 141 13.64 15.28 9.95
C ASP A 141 14.80 15.65 9.01
#